data_72a49d14eca5d91b3b57501b5dcd66d7
#
_entry.id   72a49d14eca5d91b3b57501b5dcd66d7
#
_cell.length_a   1.000
_cell.length_b   1.000
_cell.length_c   1.000
_cell.angle_alpha   90.00
_cell.angle_beta   90.00
_cell.angle_gamma   90.00
#
_symmetry.space_group_name_H-M   'P 1'
#
loop_
_entity.id
_entity.type
_entity.pdbx_description
1 polymer ?
#
loop_
_entity_poly.entity_id
_entity_poly.type
_entity_poly.pdbx_seq_one_letter_code
_entity_poly.pdbx_strand_id
1 'polypeptide(L)'
;MLAYNCSPSFNWQAKLPPEKIASFQRAIASMGYRFQFVTLAGFHSLNYAMFQLARGYRERGMAAYSELQQAEFAAEAEGYTATRHQREVGVGYFDAVAMAISGGTSSTAALAGSTEHDQFETSAQAQEEQEDPYDHGLVHEHSWATAEGK
;
A
#
# COMPACT_ATOMS: atom_id res chain seq x y z
N MET A 1 22.74 -18.02 -17.94
CA MET A 1 21.28 -17.95 -17.65
C MET A 1 20.66 -16.99 -18.65
N LEU A 2 19.54 -17.38 -19.28
CA LEU A 2 18.82 -16.51 -20.21
C LEU A 2 17.76 -15.71 -19.43
N ALA A 3 17.66 -14.41 -19.74
CA ALA A 3 16.64 -13.50 -19.21
C ALA A 3 15.77 -12.96 -20.36
N TYR A 4 14.50 -12.76 -20.09
CA TYR A 4 13.54 -12.19 -21.04
C TYR A 4 12.94 -10.88 -20.51
N ASN A 5 13.04 -9.84 -21.33
CA ASN A 5 12.43 -8.55 -21.04
C ASN A 5 11.05 -8.44 -21.71
N CYS A 6 10.00 -8.34 -20.90
CA CYS A 6 8.65 -8.04 -21.36
C CYS A 6 8.49 -6.52 -21.48
N SER A 7 8.68 -5.98 -22.68
CA SER A 7 8.57 -4.54 -22.93
C SER A 7 7.12 -4.04 -22.81
N PRO A 8 6.86 -2.92 -22.14
CA PRO A 8 5.55 -2.29 -22.06
C PRO A 8 5.07 -1.70 -23.41
N SER A 9 5.97 -1.50 -24.36
CA SER A 9 5.61 -1.04 -25.71
C SER A 9 4.99 -2.12 -26.61
N PHE A 10 5.07 -3.39 -26.19
CA PHE A 10 4.41 -4.48 -26.90
C PHE A 10 2.95 -4.61 -26.45
N ASN A 11 2.02 -4.36 -27.36
CA ASN A 11 0.61 -4.53 -27.06
C ASN A 11 0.22 -6.01 -27.18
N TRP A 12 0.22 -6.70 -26.04
CA TRP A 12 -0.01 -8.14 -25.95
C TRP A 12 -1.34 -8.57 -26.53
N GLN A 13 -2.44 -7.93 -26.16
CA GLN A 13 -3.78 -8.30 -26.62
C GLN A 13 -4.01 -8.01 -28.10
N ALA A 14 -3.33 -7.02 -28.67
CA ALA A 14 -3.41 -6.73 -30.09
C ALA A 14 -2.61 -7.70 -30.97
N LYS A 15 -1.66 -8.44 -30.37
CA LYS A 15 -0.71 -9.26 -31.10
C LYS A 15 -0.82 -10.76 -30.83
N LEU A 16 -1.38 -11.14 -29.68
CA LEU A 16 -1.48 -12.52 -29.24
C LEU A 16 -2.88 -12.85 -28.73
N PRO A 17 -3.40 -14.04 -29.01
CA PRO A 17 -4.66 -14.48 -28.42
C PRO A 17 -4.50 -14.78 -26.92
N PRO A 18 -5.58 -14.74 -26.12
CA PRO A 18 -5.54 -14.86 -24.66
C PRO A 18 -4.82 -16.10 -24.15
N GLU A 19 -5.01 -17.24 -24.78
CA GLU A 19 -4.38 -18.51 -24.41
C GLU A 19 -2.86 -18.50 -24.60
N LYS A 20 -2.35 -17.75 -25.57
CA LYS A 20 -0.91 -17.56 -25.77
C LYS A 20 -0.33 -16.62 -24.73
N ILE A 21 -1.07 -15.56 -24.37
CA ILE A 21 -0.67 -14.65 -23.29
C ILE A 21 -0.61 -15.40 -21.97
N ALA A 22 -1.65 -16.18 -21.63
CA ALA A 22 -1.71 -16.94 -20.39
C ALA A 22 -0.63 -18.03 -20.26
N SER A 23 -0.17 -18.58 -21.37
CA SER A 23 0.86 -19.62 -21.40
C SER A 23 2.29 -19.10 -21.62
N PHE A 24 2.45 -17.80 -21.82
CA PHE A 24 3.71 -17.22 -22.32
C PHE A 24 4.90 -17.52 -21.41
N GLN A 25 4.76 -17.35 -20.09
CA GLN A 25 5.85 -17.61 -19.15
C GLN A 25 6.33 -19.06 -19.19
N ARG A 26 5.39 -20.00 -19.27
CA ARG A 26 5.72 -21.44 -19.38
C ARG A 26 6.40 -21.75 -20.71
N ALA A 27 5.94 -21.13 -21.78
CA ALA A 27 6.52 -21.32 -23.12
C ALA A 27 7.98 -20.86 -23.17
N ILE A 28 8.28 -19.64 -22.72
CA ILE A 28 9.68 -19.16 -22.74
C ILE A 28 10.55 -19.87 -21.70
N ALA A 29 9.98 -20.31 -20.56
CA ALA A 29 10.72 -21.13 -19.60
C ALA A 29 11.17 -22.46 -20.22
N SER A 30 10.34 -23.11 -21.05
CA SER A 30 10.72 -24.32 -21.78
C SER A 30 11.84 -24.11 -22.82
N MET A 31 12.01 -22.87 -23.29
CA MET A 31 13.10 -22.45 -24.17
C MET A 31 14.40 -22.11 -23.42
N GLY A 32 14.42 -22.23 -22.07
CA GLY A 32 15.58 -21.97 -21.23
C GLY A 32 15.67 -20.58 -20.62
N TYR A 33 14.67 -19.73 -20.80
CA TYR A 33 14.60 -18.45 -20.10
C TYR A 33 14.20 -18.67 -18.63
N ARG A 34 15.15 -18.49 -17.73
CA ARG A 34 14.98 -18.75 -16.27
C ARG A 34 14.60 -17.51 -15.49
N PHE A 35 14.75 -16.33 -16.08
CA PHE A 35 14.42 -15.06 -15.47
C PHE A 35 13.61 -14.21 -16.44
N GLN A 36 12.54 -13.60 -15.93
CA GLN A 36 11.69 -12.70 -16.68
C GLN A 36 11.44 -11.44 -15.86
N PHE A 37 11.33 -10.33 -16.51
CA PHE A 37 10.90 -9.08 -15.89
C PHE A 37 10.02 -8.27 -16.85
N VAL A 38 9.08 -7.51 -16.29
CA VAL A 38 8.26 -6.58 -17.03
C VAL A 38 8.83 -5.18 -16.78
N THR A 39 9.48 -4.63 -17.79
CA THR A 39 10.12 -3.31 -17.70
C THR A 39 9.07 -2.24 -17.38
N LEU A 40 9.36 -1.38 -16.40
CA LEU A 40 8.51 -0.29 -15.98
C LEU A 40 7.13 -0.70 -15.42
N ALA A 41 6.93 -1.95 -15.03
CA ALA A 41 5.64 -2.39 -14.49
C ALA A 41 5.20 -1.55 -13.28
N GLY A 42 6.11 -1.29 -12.34
CA GLY A 42 5.83 -0.44 -11.18
C GLY A 42 5.49 1.00 -11.57
N PHE A 43 6.22 1.56 -12.53
CA PHE A 43 5.92 2.90 -13.05
C PHE A 43 4.50 2.98 -13.65
N HIS A 44 4.13 2.03 -14.50
CA HIS A 44 2.82 2.02 -15.12
C HIS A 44 1.70 1.77 -14.11
N SER A 45 1.88 0.83 -13.18
CA SER A 45 0.91 0.53 -12.13
C SER A 45 0.64 1.74 -11.25
N LEU A 46 1.69 2.39 -10.75
CA LEU A 46 1.58 3.56 -9.89
C LEU A 46 0.89 4.73 -10.62
N ASN A 47 1.37 5.06 -11.82
CA ASN A 47 0.81 6.20 -12.57
C ASN A 47 -0.64 5.97 -12.95
N TYR A 48 -1.01 4.75 -13.36
CA TYR A 48 -2.38 4.45 -13.72
C TYR A 48 -3.31 4.47 -12.49
N ALA A 49 -2.88 3.89 -11.37
CA ALA A 49 -3.64 3.93 -10.12
C ALA A 49 -3.86 5.38 -9.64
N MET A 50 -2.82 6.23 -9.66
CA MET A 50 -2.93 7.64 -9.33
C MET A 50 -3.85 8.41 -10.29
N PHE A 51 -3.77 8.11 -11.58
CA PHE A 51 -4.69 8.71 -12.57
C PHE A 51 -6.15 8.36 -12.25
N GLN A 52 -6.44 7.09 -11.94
CA GLN A 52 -7.79 6.64 -11.59
C GLN A 52 -8.28 7.29 -10.30
N LEU A 53 -7.43 7.34 -9.27
CA LEU A 53 -7.75 8.00 -8.01
C LEU A 53 -8.05 9.50 -8.21
N ALA A 54 -7.18 10.21 -8.92
CA ALA A 54 -7.34 11.65 -9.17
C ALA A 54 -8.63 11.95 -9.96
N ARG A 55 -8.95 11.12 -10.94
CA ARG A 55 -10.19 11.21 -11.70
C ARG A 55 -11.41 10.99 -10.81
N GLY A 56 -11.41 9.91 -10.02
CA GLY A 56 -12.48 9.59 -9.09
C GLY A 56 -12.66 10.64 -8.01
N TYR A 57 -11.55 11.15 -7.46
CA TYR A 57 -11.55 12.19 -6.45
C TYR A 57 -12.15 13.51 -6.96
N ARG A 58 -11.83 13.90 -8.19
CA ARG A 58 -12.44 15.07 -8.83
C ARG A 58 -13.97 14.98 -8.92
N GLU A 59 -14.50 13.78 -9.14
CA GLU A 59 -15.93 13.55 -9.34
C GLU A 59 -16.68 13.31 -8.03
N ARG A 60 -16.06 12.63 -7.04
CA ARG A 60 -16.71 12.08 -5.84
C ARG A 60 -15.99 12.39 -4.53
N GLY A 61 -14.89 13.16 -4.57
CA GLY A 61 -14.13 13.56 -3.38
C GLY A 61 -13.63 12.36 -2.57
N MET A 62 -13.73 12.47 -1.25
CA MET A 62 -13.26 11.45 -0.31
C MET A 62 -13.91 10.07 -0.50
N ALA A 63 -15.09 9.99 -1.10
CA ALA A 63 -15.70 8.68 -1.39
C ALA A 63 -14.82 7.83 -2.30
N ALA A 64 -14.15 8.43 -3.30
CA ALA A 64 -13.23 7.71 -4.17
C ALA A 64 -11.96 7.24 -3.43
N TYR A 65 -11.46 8.04 -2.49
CA TYR A 65 -10.32 7.65 -1.66
C TYR A 65 -10.70 6.53 -0.67
N SER A 66 -11.86 6.65 -0.03
CA SER A 66 -12.37 5.62 0.87
C SER A 66 -12.52 4.25 0.20
N GLU A 67 -12.95 4.21 -1.06
CA GLU A 67 -13.01 2.97 -1.85
C GLU A 67 -11.63 2.33 -2.03
N LEU A 68 -10.60 3.13 -2.32
CA LEU A 68 -9.23 2.65 -2.39
C LEU A 68 -8.78 2.08 -1.04
N GLN A 69 -9.01 2.83 0.03
CA GLN A 69 -8.63 2.42 1.39
C GLN A 69 -9.30 1.11 1.80
N GLN A 70 -10.60 0.95 1.54
CA GLN A 70 -11.29 -0.30 1.82
C GLN A 70 -10.78 -1.48 0.99
N ALA A 71 -10.36 -1.24 -0.25
CA ALA A 71 -9.73 -2.27 -1.06
C ALA A 71 -8.36 -2.69 -0.51
N GLU A 72 -7.58 -1.76 0.02
CA GLU A 72 -6.30 -2.04 0.68
C GLU A 72 -6.51 -2.87 1.96
N PHE A 73 -7.45 -2.51 2.82
CA PHE A 73 -7.77 -3.28 4.03
C PHE A 73 -8.26 -4.70 3.69
N ALA A 74 -9.09 -4.85 2.69
CA ALA A 74 -9.53 -6.17 2.25
C ALA A 74 -8.36 -7.04 1.73
N ALA A 75 -7.38 -6.42 1.08
CA ALA A 75 -6.21 -7.11 0.54
C ALA A 75 -5.21 -7.57 1.63
N GLU A 76 -5.32 -7.09 2.86
CA GLU A 76 -4.47 -7.55 3.98
C GLU A 76 -4.60 -9.06 4.21
N ALA A 77 -5.78 -9.61 4.03
CA ALA A 77 -6.02 -11.05 4.12
C ALA A 77 -5.24 -11.86 3.06
N GLU A 78 -4.84 -11.22 1.96
CA GLU A 78 -4.05 -11.79 0.87
C GLU A 78 -2.55 -11.47 1.00
N GLY A 79 -2.15 -10.77 2.08
CA GLY A 79 -0.76 -10.45 2.38
C GLY A 79 -0.32 -9.04 1.95
N TYR A 80 -1.26 -8.14 1.64
CA TYR A 80 -0.93 -6.73 1.40
C TYR A 80 -0.60 -6.04 2.73
N THR A 81 0.52 -5.34 2.81
CA THR A 81 1.04 -4.78 4.07
C THR A 81 1.20 -3.27 4.06
N ALA A 82 1.03 -2.61 2.92
CA ALA A 82 1.31 -1.18 2.79
C ALA A 82 0.28 -0.27 3.49
N THR A 83 -0.82 -0.81 4.02
CA THR A 83 -1.69 -0.13 4.99
C THR A 83 -0.92 0.30 6.22
N ARG A 84 0.10 -0.47 6.61
CA ARG A 84 1.04 -0.15 7.68
C ARG A 84 2.23 0.64 7.13
N HIS A 85 1.98 1.75 6.48
CA HIS A 85 2.98 2.51 5.72
C HIS A 85 4.15 3.02 6.57
N GLN A 86 3.93 3.40 7.83
CA GLN A 86 5.02 3.81 8.73
C GLN A 86 5.99 2.66 9.02
N ARG A 87 5.47 1.46 9.19
CA ARG A 87 6.30 0.26 9.33
C ARG A 87 7.07 -0.03 8.04
N GLU A 88 6.42 0.05 6.89
CA GLU A 88 7.04 -0.24 5.58
C GLU A 88 8.18 0.73 5.24
N VAL A 89 8.07 2.00 5.64
CA VAL A 89 9.16 2.99 5.46
C VAL A 89 10.20 2.98 6.58
N GLY A 90 10.05 2.12 7.60
CA GLY A 90 11.04 1.91 8.65
C GLY A 90 11.09 2.99 9.73
N VAL A 91 10.01 3.73 9.95
CA VAL A 91 9.96 4.81 10.97
C VAL A 91 10.34 4.29 12.37
N GLY A 92 9.83 3.11 12.78
CA GLY A 92 10.17 2.52 14.07
C GLY A 92 11.65 2.23 14.24
N TYR A 93 12.37 1.87 13.19
CA TYR A 93 13.83 1.71 13.22
C TYR A 93 14.55 3.04 13.50
N PHE A 94 14.16 4.11 12.81
CA PHE A 94 14.76 5.42 12.99
C PHE A 94 14.46 5.98 14.39
N ASP A 95 13.25 5.80 14.88
CA ASP A 95 12.88 6.20 16.25
C ASP A 95 13.73 5.43 17.31
N ALA A 96 13.90 4.12 17.13
CA ALA A 96 14.74 3.31 18.01
C ALA A 96 16.20 3.77 18.01
N VAL A 97 16.76 4.11 16.85
CA VAL A 97 18.12 4.66 16.73
C VAL A 97 18.21 6.03 17.39
N ALA A 98 17.25 6.93 17.16
CA ALA A 98 17.22 8.25 17.78
C ALA A 98 17.14 8.16 19.31
N MET A 99 16.31 7.28 19.84
CA MET A 99 16.19 7.03 21.28
C MET A 99 17.48 6.48 21.88
N ALA A 100 18.14 5.53 21.20
CA ALA A 100 19.41 4.95 21.66
C ALA A 100 20.53 6.00 21.74
N ILE A 101 20.62 6.87 20.71
CA ILE A 101 21.64 7.93 20.66
C ILE A 101 21.40 9.02 21.71
N SER A 102 20.14 9.35 21.98
CA SER A 102 19.76 10.42 22.92
C SER A 102 19.63 9.96 24.39
N GLY A 103 19.99 8.72 24.69
CA GLY A 103 19.88 8.19 26.06
C GLY A 103 18.43 7.99 26.54
N GLY A 104 17.51 7.74 25.59
CA GLY A 104 16.10 7.47 25.90
C GLY A 104 15.20 8.69 25.91
N THR A 105 15.70 9.88 25.57
CA THR A 105 14.91 11.14 25.56
C THR A 105 15.01 11.85 24.24
N SER A 106 14.35 11.32 23.19
CA SER A 106 14.29 11.99 21.91
C SER A 106 13.00 12.80 21.79
N SER A 107 13.13 14.10 21.48
CA SER A 107 12.00 14.97 21.12
C SER A 107 11.62 14.84 19.64
N THR A 108 12.36 14.02 18.88
CA THR A 108 12.19 13.85 17.44
C THR A 108 11.64 12.48 17.07
N ALA A 109 11.11 11.72 18.05
CA ALA A 109 10.44 10.46 17.77
C ALA A 109 9.19 10.71 16.92
N ALA A 110 9.15 10.15 15.71
CA ALA A 110 8.09 10.41 14.74
C ALA A 110 6.74 9.83 15.20
N LEU A 111 6.78 8.77 16.04
CA LEU A 111 5.58 8.07 16.53
C LEU A 111 5.09 8.58 17.89
N ALA A 112 5.79 9.51 18.53
CA ALA A 112 5.39 10.02 19.85
C ALA A 112 4.04 10.77 19.74
N GLY A 113 2.98 10.19 20.30
CA GLY A 113 1.62 10.73 20.23
C GLY A 113 0.94 10.58 18.85
N SER A 114 1.46 9.71 18.00
CA SER A 114 0.85 9.39 16.70
C SER A 114 -0.18 8.28 16.84
N THR A 115 -1.32 8.44 16.14
CA THR A 115 -2.34 7.40 15.96
C THR A 115 -1.86 6.21 15.11
N GLU A 116 -0.63 6.28 14.57
CA GLU A 116 -0.05 5.23 13.74
C GLU A 116 0.80 4.23 14.54
N HIS A 117 0.79 4.33 15.88
CA HIS A 117 1.51 3.43 16.77
C HIS A 117 1.11 1.96 16.53
N ASP A 118 -0.17 1.71 16.28
CA ASP A 118 -0.75 0.39 16.06
C ASP A 118 -0.17 -0.34 14.84
N GLN A 119 0.45 0.38 13.91
CA GLN A 119 1.12 -0.22 12.75
C GLN A 119 2.33 -1.09 13.13
N PHE A 120 2.84 -0.93 14.35
CA PHE A 120 4.01 -1.66 14.86
C PHE A 120 3.63 -2.78 15.83
N GLU A 121 2.38 -2.85 16.24
CA GLU A 121 1.91 -3.91 17.13
C GLU A 121 1.68 -5.22 16.37
N THR A 122 1.93 -6.35 17.04
CA THR A 122 1.62 -7.65 16.48
C THR A 122 0.13 -7.90 16.59
N SER A 123 -0.45 -8.59 15.61
CA SER A 123 -1.89 -8.89 15.54
C SER A 123 -2.50 -9.55 16.79
N ALA A 124 -1.67 -10.10 17.69
CA ALA A 124 -2.12 -10.64 18.97
C ALA A 124 -2.34 -9.56 20.04
N GLN A 125 -1.58 -8.46 19.99
CA GLN A 125 -1.73 -7.31 20.89
C GLN A 125 -2.84 -6.36 20.42
N ALA A 126 -2.99 -6.20 19.10
CA ALA A 126 -4.04 -5.38 18.49
C ALA A 126 -5.46 -5.90 18.77
N GLN A 127 -5.63 -7.16 19.17
CA GLN A 127 -6.95 -7.71 19.51
C GLN A 127 -7.37 -7.43 20.96
N GLU A 128 -6.44 -7.12 21.86
CA GLU A 128 -6.76 -6.79 23.25
C GLU A 128 -7.11 -5.31 23.47
N GLU A 129 -6.68 -4.42 22.57
CA GLU A 129 -6.94 -2.98 22.69
C GLU A 129 -8.15 -2.48 21.84
N GLN A 130 -8.78 -3.35 21.06
CA GLN A 130 -9.91 -3.01 20.20
C GLN A 130 -11.26 -2.94 20.95
N GLU A 131 -11.33 -2.28 22.11
CA GLU A 131 -12.62 -1.89 22.73
C GLU A 131 -12.96 -0.40 22.54
N ASP A 132 -12.21 0.37 21.76
CA ASP A 132 -12.63 1.73 21.40
C ASP A 132 -13.19 1.72 19.95
N PRO A 133 -14.51 1.95 19.76
CA PRO A 133 -15.14 1.92 18.45
C PRO A 133 -14.82 3.14 17.56
N TYR A 134 -13.92 4.02 17.98
CA TYR A 134 -13.53 5.21 17.23
C TYR A 134 -12.01 5.25 17.07
N ASP A 135 -11.52 4.81 15.91
CA ASP A 135 -10.19 5.15 15.44
C ASP A 135 -10.08 6.67 15.29
N HIS A 136 -9.40 7.30 16.24
CA HIS A 136 -9.14 8.73 16.23
C HIS A 136 -7.95 9.08 15.33
N GLY A 137 -7.85 8.50 14.12
CA GLY A 137 -6.88 8.88 13.12
C GLY A 137 -6.71 10.40 12.99
N LEU A 138 -6.05 10.91 11.99
CA LEU A 138 -5.81 12.35 11.77
C LEU A 138 -7.08 13.23 11.73
N VAL A 139 -8.27 12.65 11.78
CA VAL A 139 -9.54 13.35 11.93
C VAL A 139 -9.83 13.48 13.44
N HIS A 140 -9.19 14.43 14.09
CA HIS A 140 -9.65 14.87 15.39
C HIS A 140 -11.14 15.21 15.31
N GLU A 141 -11.90 14.99 16.40
CA GLU A 141 -13.29 15.40 16.54
C GLU A 141 -13.47 16.90 16.18
N HIS A 142 -13.58 17.16 14.90
CA HIS A 142 -14.02 18.46 14.46
C HIS A 142 -15.53 18.50 14.63
N SER A 143 -16.02 19.46 15.37
CA SER A 143 -17.45 19.64 15.68
C SER A 143 -18.37 19.69 14.45
N TRP A 144 -17.81 19.89 13.25
CA TRP A 144 -18.54 19.84 11.99
C TRP A 144 -18.74 18.41 11.46
N ALA A 145 -17.88 17.46 11.85
CA ALA A 145 -17.98 16.06 11.38
C ALA A 145 -19.07 15.27 12.13
N THR A 146 -19.47 15.74 13.33
CA THR A 146 -20.49 15.12 14.18
C THR A 146 -21.83 15.86 14.18
N ALA A 147 -21.93 17.00 13.45
CA ALA A 147 -23.21 17.72 13.31
C ALA A 147 -24.13 16.96 12.37
N GLU A 148 -25.01 16.13 12.93
CA GLU A 148 -26.20 15.67 12.22
C GLU A 148 -26.99 16.91 11.75
N GLY A 149 -27.18 17.00 10.44
CA GLY A 149 -27.97 18.07 9.85
C GLY A 149 -29.40 18.05 10.40
N LYS A 150 -29.77 19.16 11.00
CA LYS A 150 -31.18 19.52 11.20
C LYS A 150 -31.71 20.23 9.96
#